data_418558023544a8a3e3fcf87601990687
#
_entry.id   418558023544a8a3e3fcf87601990687
#
_cell.length_a   1.000
_cell.length_b   1.000
_cell.length_c   1.000
_cell.angle_alpha   90.00
_cell.angle_beta   90.00
_cell.angle_gamma   90.00
#
_symmetry.space_group_name_H-M   'P 1'
#
loop_
_entity.id
_entity.type
_entity.pdbx_description
1 polymer ?
#
loop_
_entity_poly.entity_id
_entity_poly.type
_entity_poly.pdbx_seq_one_letter_code
_entity_poly.pdbx_strand_id
1 'polypeptide(L)'
;IDGVAKAIRKKVGDAPVFITFDIDFLDPAYAPGTGTPEGGGFTTWEAFEMIRKGLLGLNIKGCDLVCVNPTYDNAEITCMAAARVAFEFMSLIACKKEGITDYKGYHADTK
;
A
#
# COMPACT_ATOMS: atom_id res chain seq x y z
N ILE A 1 -6.38 -2.40 11.20
CA ILE A 1 -6.47 -2.12 9.75
C ILE A 1 -7.83 -1.50 9.41
N ASP A 2 -8.94 -2.14 9.76
CA ASP A 2 -10.28 -1.67 9.37
C ASP A 2 -10.62 -0.28 9.89
N GLY A 3 -10.23 0.06 11.12
CA GLY A 3 -10.42 1.40 11.68
C GLY A 3 -9.65 2.48 10.90
N VAL A 4 -8.41 2.20 10.52
CA VAL A 4 -7.58 3.09 9.71
C VAL A 4 -8.18 3.27 8.31
N ALA A 5 -8.58 2.19 7.66
CA ALA A 5 -9.22 2.23 6.36
C ALA A 5 -10.50 3.08 6.36
N LYS A 6 -11.36 2.89 7.37
CA LYS A 6 -12.57 3.71 7.55
C LYS A 6 -12.26 5.18 7.77
N ALA A 7 -11.24 5.49 8.58
CA ALA A 7 -10.82 6.87 8.85
C ALA A 7 -10.32 7.57 7.58
N ILE A 8 -9.49 6.89 6.78
CA ILE A 8 -9.01 7.40 5.48
C ILE A 8 -10.20 7.71 4.56
N ARG A 9 -11.08 6.74 4.35
CA ARG A 9 -12.24 6.89 3.45
C ARG A 9 -13.17 8.02 3.89
N LYS A 10 -13.42 8.12 5.19
CA LYS A 10 -14.25 9.19 5.75
C LYS A 10 -13.60 10.57 5.55
N LYS A 11 -12.29 10.66 5.75
CA LYS A 11 -11.56 11.94 5.64
C LYS A 11 -11.45 12.41 4.20
N VAL A 12 -11.17 11.48 3.28
CA VAL A 12 -10.89 11.79 1.87
C VAL A 12 -12.20 12.01 1.09
N GLY A 13 -13.21 11.16 1.27
CA GLY A 13 -14.45 11.22 0.50
C GLY A 13 -14.18 11.13 -1.01
N ASP A 14 -14.74 12.08 -1.78
CA ASP A 14 -14.61 12.14 -3.24
C ASP A 14 -13.50 13.09 -3.73
N ALA A 15 -12.71 13.64 -2.81
CA ALA A 15 -11.62 14.54 -3.16
C ALA A 15 -10.57 13.85 -4.04
N PRO A 16 -9.87 14.60 -4.93
CA PRO A 16 -8.72 14.08 -5.65
C PRO A 16 -7.62 13.63 -4.67
N VAL A 17 -7.05 12.46 -4.91
CA VAL A 17 -6.03 11.84 -4.04
C VAL A 17 -4.71 11.71 -4.78
N PHE A 18 -3.64 12.14 -4.15
CA PHE A 18 -2.28 11.75 -4.47
C PHE A 18 -1.77 10.84 -3.34
N ILE A 19 -1.24 9.66 -3.69
CA ILE A 19 -0.70 8.70 -2.73
C ILE A 19 0.81 8.84 -2.73
N THR A 20 1.40 9.11 -1.56
CA THR A 20 2.84 8.95 -1.37
C THR A 20 3.05 7.79 -0.39
N PHE A 21 3.88 6.83 -0.77
CA PHE A 21 4.19 5.66 0.04
C PHE A 21 5.68 5.62 0.32
N ASP A 22 6.03 5.77 1.59
CA ASP A 22 7.40 5.59 2.06
C ASP A 22 7.62 4.11 2.40
N ILE A 23 8.68 3.49 1.84
CA ILE A 23 8.97 2.08 2.09
C ILE A 23 9.32 1.81 3.55
N ASP A 24 9.74 2.83 4.31
CA ASP A 24 10.04 2.75 5.75
C ASP A 24 8.78 2.50 6.60
N PHE A 25 7.59 2.60 6.02
CA PHE A 25 6.35 2.13 6.63
C PHE A 25 6.42 0.64 6.99
N LEU A 26 7.14 -0.13 6.21
CA LEU A 26 7.38 -1.54 6.46
C LEU A 26 8.50 -1.73 7.49
N ASP A 27 8.34 -2.74 8.35
CA ASP A 27 9.41 -3.15 9.26
C ASP A 27 10.67 -3.56 8.48
N PRO A 28 11.89 -3.28 9.00
CA PRO A 28 13.14 -3.70 8.36
C PRO A 28 13.28 -5.20 8.11
N ALA A 29 12.51 -6.03 8.81
CA ALA A 29 12.42 -7.47 8.51
C ALA A 29 11.83 -7.74 7.12
N TYR A 30 11.05 -6.82 6.58
CA TYR A 30 10.42 -6.90 5.26
C TYR A 30 11.02 -5.94 4.24
N ALA A 31 11.58 -4.83 4.68
CA ALA A 31 12.13 -3.79 3.83
C ALA A 31 13.40 -3.17 4.43
N PRO A 32 14.53 -3.90 4.45
CA PRO A 32 15.80 -3.37 4.95
C PRO A 32 16.47 -2.38 3.99
N GLY A 33 16.09 -2.38 2.70
CA GLY A 33 16.70 -1.57 1.64
C GLY A 33 16.24 -0.12 1.64
N THR A 34 16.55 0.60 2.70
CA THR A 34 16.24 2.02 2.89
C THR A 34 17.34 2.71 3.69
N GLY A 35 17.41 4.03 3.58
CA GLY A 35 18.38 4.84 4.32
C GLY A 35 18.05 5.05 5.79
N THR A 36 16.78 4.93 6.17
CA THR A 36 16.27 5.21 7.52
C THR A 36 15.34 4.10 8.02
N PRO A 37 15.85 2.85 8.16
CA PRO A 37 15.02 1.75 8.64
C PRO A 37 14.56 2.02 10.09
N GLU A 38 13.29 1.75 10.36
CA GLU A 38 12.68 1.95 11.68
C GLU A 38 12.02 0.67 12.16
N GLY A 39 12.44 0.17 13.33
CA GLY A 39 11.87 -1.03 13.94
C GLY A 39 10.44 -0.81 14.46
N GLY A 40 9.62 -1.84 14.40
CA GLY A 40 8.22 -1.76 14.82
C GLY A 40 7.27 -1.34 13.70
N GLY A 41 7.71 -1.43 12.45
CA GLY A 41 6.90 -1.17 11.27
C GLY A 41 5.90 -2.29 10.95
N PHE A 42 5.20 -2.14 9.84
CA PHE A 42 4.18 -3.07 9.37
C PHE A 42 4.77 -4.19 8.51
N THR A 43 4.08 -5.32 8.48
CA THR A 43 4.35 -6.38 7.51
C THR A 43 3.86 -5.95 6.12
N THR A 44 4.39 -6.58 5.08
CA THR A 44 3.89 -6.37 3.70
C THR A 44 2.41 -6.73 3.58
N TRP A 45 1.96 -7.79 4.27
CA TRP A 45 0.55 -8.18 4.27
C TRP A 45 -0.36 -7.09 4.86
N GLU A 46 0.00 -6.55 6.02
CA GLU A 46 -0.77 -5.46 6.65
C GLU A 46 -0.83 -4.21 5.77
N ALA A 47 0.30 -3.87 5.13
CA ALA A 47 0.35 -2.75 4.19
C ALA A 47 -0.60 -2.96 3.01
N PHE A 48 -0.59 -4.14 2.39
CA PHE A 48 -1.48 -4.44 1.26
C PHE A 48 -2.95 -4.43 1.67
N GLU A 49 -3.29 -4.96 2.84
CA GLU A 49 -4.66 -4.90 3.36
C GLU A 49 -5.13 -3.46 3.61
N MET A 50 -4.25 -2.61 4.18
CA MET A 50 -4.56 -1.18 4.36
C MET A 50 -4.75 -0.45 3.03
N ILE A 51 -3.88 -0.72 2.05
CA ILE A 51 -3.97 -0.14 0.72
C ILE A 51 -5.31 -0.52 0.07
N ARG A 52 -5.65 -1.80 0.05
CA ARG A 52 -6.88 -2.29 -0.59
C ARG A 52 -8.13 -1.77 0.11
N LYS A 53 -8.21 -1.94 1.42
CA LYS A 53 -9.38 -1.53 2.21
C LYS A 53 -9.55 -0.01 2.29
N GLY A 54 -8.45 0.71 2.40
CA GLY A 54 -8.45 2.16 2.57
C GLY A 54 -8.61 2.95 1.29
N LEU A 55 -8.04 2.46 0.18
CA LEU A 55 -7.85 3.27 -1.02
C LEU A 55 -8.67 2.82 -2.24
N LEU A 56 -9.16 1.57 -2.26
CA LEU A 56 -9.97 1.09 -3.41
C LEU A 56 -11.22 1.95 -3.59
N GLY A 57 -11.44 2.41 -4.81
CA GLY A 57 -12.58 3.26 -5.18
C GLY A 57 -12.37 4.75 -4.96
N LEU A 58 -11.29 5.17 -4.32
CA LEU A 58 -10.96 6.61 -4.17
C LEU A 58 -10.59 7.25 -5.52
N ASN A 59 -10.68 8.56 -5.58
CA ASN A 59 -10.36 9.35 -6.79
C ASN A 59 -8.84 9.59 -6.91
N ILE A 60 -8.08 8.53 -7.15
CA ILE A 60 -6.61 8.56 -7.23
C ILE A 60 -6.17 9.23 -8.53
N LYS A 61 -5.39 10.31 -8.43
CA LYS A 61 -4.86 11.09 -9.55
C LYS A 61 -3.37 10.85 -9.80
N GLY A 62 -2.65 10.38 -8.80
CA GLY A 62 -1.23 10.08 -8.93
C GLY A 62 -0.73 9.38 -7.68
N CYS A 63 0.46 8.83 -7.79
CA CYS A 63 1.14 8.16 -6.68
C CYS A 63 2.65 8.22 -6.88
N ASP A 64 3.38 8.16 -5.79
CA ASP A 64 4.80 7.87 -5.77
C ASP A 64 5.13 6.81 -4.72
N LEU A 65 6.31 6.28 -4.82
CA LEU A 65 6.89 5.34 -3.87
C LEU A 65 8.34 5.76 -3.65
N VAL A 66 8.70 6.01 -2.40
CA VAL A 66 9.94 6.68 -2.04
C VAL A 66 10.79 5.87 -1.06
N CYS A 67 12.04 6.31 -0.88
CA CYS A 67 13.02 5.81 0.09
C CYS A 67 13.58 4.41 -0.19
N VAL A 68 13.28 3.78 -1.30
CA VAL A 68 13.90 2.50 -1.68
C VAL A 68 15.37 2.73 -2.03
N ASN A 69 16.26 2.02 -1.33
CA ASN A 69 17.69 2.03 -1.61
C ASN A 69 18.20 0.61 -1.87
N PRO A 70 18.35 0.20 -3.14
CA PRO A 70 18.80 -1.13 -3.51
C PRO A 70 20.17 -1.51 -2.95
N THR A 71 21.05 -0.51 -2.71
CA THR A 71 22.39 -0.74 -2.16
C THR A 71 22.35 -1.32 -0.74
N TYR A 72 21.32 -0.99 0.03
CA TYR A 72 21.13 -1.47 1.39
C TYR A 72 20.21 -2.69 1.48
N ASP A 73 19.71 -3.15 0.33
CA ASP A 73 18.76 -4.27 0.29
C ASP A 73 19.44 -5.62 0.54
N ASN A 74 18.63 -6.61 0.91
CA ASN A 74 19.07 -7.98 1.09
C ASN A 74 18.24 -8.88 0.19
N ALA A 75 18.89 -9.59 -0.73
CA ALA A 75 18.23 -10.48 -1.70
C ALA A 75 17.05 -9.81 -2.45
N GLU A 76 17.12 -8.50 -2.65
CA GLU A 76 16.12 -7.69 -3.36
C GLU A 76 14.73 -7.69 -2.71
N ILE A 77 14.60 -8.07 -1.45
CA ILE A 77 13.29 -8.19 -0.79
C ILE A 77 12.56 -6.86 -0.70
N THR A 78 13.29 -5.75 -0.46
CA THR A 78 12.71 -4.40 -0.44
C THR A 78 12.27 -3.97 -1.83
N CYS A 79 13.11 -4.21 -2.84
CA CYS A 79 12.77 -3.89 -4.24
C CYS A 79 11.53 -4.65 -4.70
N MET A 80 11.40 -5.92 -4.33
CA MET A 80 10.20 -6.73 -4.64
C MET A 80 8.96 -6.20 -3.91
N ALA A 81 9.09 -5.83 -2.64
CA ALA A 81 7.98 -5.22 -1.89
C ALA A 81 7.54 -3.91 -2.53
N ALA A 82 8.50 -3.05 -2.92
CA ALA A 82 8.23 -1.79 -3.60
C ALA A 82 7.53 -1.99 -4.95
N ALA A 83 8.02 -2.91 -5.77
CA ALA A 83 7.38 -3.26 -7.03
C ALA A 83 5.93 -3.74 -6.82
N ARG A 84 5.70 -4.52 -5.77
CA ARG A 84 4.35 -4.97 -5.42
C ARG A 84 3.44 -3.83 -4.97
N VAL A 85 3.94 -2.89 -4.17
CA VAL A 85 3.16 -1.69 -3.79
C VAL A 85 2.78 -0.88 -5.03
N ALA A 86 3.71 -0.66 -5.96
CA ALA A 86 3.41 0.03 -7.22
C ALA A 86 2.33 -0.71 -8.02
N PHE A 87 2.40 -2.04 -8.08
CA PHE A 87 1.38 -2.87 -8.72
C PHE A 87 0.01 -2.75 -8.03
N GLU A 88 -0.03 -2.69 -6.69
CA GLU A 88 -1.28 -2.45 -5.95
C GLU A 88 -1.91 -1.10 -6.36
N PHE A 89 -1.12 -0.03 -6.46
CA PHE A 89 -1.64 1.28 -6.89
C PHE A 89 -2.21 1.26 -8.30
N MET A 90 -1.52 0.63 -9.24
CA MET A 90 -2.03 0.44 -10.60
C MET A 90 -3.34 -0.36 -10.60
N SER A 91 -3.40 -1.39 -9.78
CA SER A 91 -4.61 -2.23 -9.63
C SER A 91 -5.79 -1.45 -9.06
N LEU A 92 -5.57 -0.56 -8.08
CA LEU A 92 -6.61 0.29 -7.52
C LEU A 92 -7.24 1.19 -8.60
N ILE A 93 -6.39 1.78 -9.44
CA ILE A 93 -6.83 2.66 -10.53
C ILE A 93 -7.62 1.86 -11.58
N ALA A 94 -7.11 0.69 -11.96
CA ALA A 94 -7.77 -0.20 -12.91
C ALA A 94 -9.12 -0.69 -12.39
N CYS A 95 -9.18 -1.16 -11.14
CA CYS A 95 -10.41 -1.61 -10.50
C CYS A 95 -11.48 -0.51 -10.49
N LYS A 96 -11.11 0.72 -10.14
CA LYS A 96 -12.05 1.84 -10.14
C LYS A 96 -12.63 2.10 -11.54
N LYS A 97 -11.81 2.03 -12.60
CA LYS A 97 -12.27 2.18 -13.98
C LYS A 97 -13.29 1.10 -14.37
N GLU A 98 -13.14 -0.10 -13.83
CA GLU A 98 -14.06 -1.23 -14.05
C GLU A 98 -15.26 -1.23 -13.07
N GLY A 99 -15.40 -0.21 -12.24
CA GLY A 99 -16.52 -0.11 -11.28
C GLY A 99 -16.34 -0.99 -10.04
N ILE A 100 -15.17 -1.56 -9.81
CA ILE A 100 -14.85 -2.37 -8.64
C ILE A 100 -14.39 -1.42 -7.53
N THR A 101 -15.21 -1.27 -6.50
CA THR A 101 -14.99 -0.28 -5.43
C THR A 101 -15.01 -0.88 -4.02
N ASP A 102 -15.19 -2.19 -3.91
CA ASP A 102 -15.27 -2.90 -2.65
C ASP A 102 -14.25 -4.06 -2.57
N TYR A 103 -13.61 -4.19 -1.43
CA TYR A 103 -12.66 -5.25 -1.13
C TYR A 103 -13.04 -5.93 0.18
N LYS A 104 -13.44 -7.19 0.11
CA LYS A 104 -13.93 -7.96 1.26
C LYS A 104 -12.84 -8.62 2.10
N GLY A 105 -11.60 -8.59 1.63
CA GLY A 105 -10.46 -9.22 2.27
C GLY A 105 -10.05 -10.54 1.61
N TYR A 106 -8.81 -10.96 1.84
CA TYR A 106 -8.18 -12.10 1.16
C TYR A 106 -8.89 -13.44 1.38
N HIS A 107 -9.58 -13.61 2.52
CA HIS A 107 -10.26 -14.85 2.88
C HIS A 107 -11.79 -14.77 2.81
N ALA A 108 -12.34 -13.71 2.22
CA ALA A 108 -13.79 -13.52 2.21
C ALA A 108 -14.54 -14.61 1.44
N ASP A 109 -13.90 -15.24 0.46
CA ASP A 109 -14.50 -16.23 -0.43
C ASP A 109 -14.19 -17.68 -0.04
N THR A 110 -13.53 -17.92 1.09
CA THR A 110 -13.17 -19.28 1.57
C THR A 110 -14.14 -19.84 2.62
N LYS A 111 -15.31 -19.25 2.75
CA LYS A 111 -16.39 -19.76 3.63
C LYS A 111 -17.52 -20.37 2.82
#